data_2d692aacec9cf830329fe866d5d0cbc7
#
_entry.id   2d692aacec9cf830329fe866d5d0cbc7
#
_cell.length_a   1.000
_cell.length_b   1.000
_cell.length_c   1.000
_cell.angle_alpha   90.00
_cell.angle_beta   90.00
_cell.angle_gamma   90.00
#
_symmetry.space_group_name_H-M   'P 1'
#
loop_
_entity.id
_entity.type
_entity.pdbx_description
1 polymer ?
#
loop_
_entity_poly.entity_id
_entity_poly.type
_entity_poly.pdbx_seq_one_letter_code
_entity_poly.pdbx_strand_id
1 'polypeptide(L)'
;LFDLVAKIGEKHLHQFEGGKAYVILPMPDKLKGKDILVIYIDDNGLCKILNHSVVKIGAEYYIRFTTPHFSTFAVVDKDEAEGLIKEQNAAHVKELMQSAKFKVTTTKTSKKSVKVQVAAKSSKTMISDIKSLGYTVKYQFYRSTKKTAGYKLLKTSSKNSFISTKGTKGRKYYYKARVLVYDGSKLVARSALKQCSYGARR
;
A
#
# COMPACT_ATOMS: atom_id res chain seq x y z
N LEU A 1 2.36 -23.96 0.74
CA LEU A 1 3.06 -22.88 0.06
C LEU A 1 3.40 -23.35 -1.35
N PHE A 2 3.12 -22.56 -2.36
CA PHE A 2 3.41 -22.85 -3.74
C PHE A 2 4.18 -21.66 -4.35
N ASP A 3 5.33 -21.94 -4.95
CA ASP A 3 6.05 -21.00 -5.78
C ASP A 3 5.70 -21.28 -7.23
N LEU A 4 5.01 -20.33 -7.88
CA LEU A 4 4.68 -20.43 -9.29
C LEU A 4 5.69 -19.64 -10.10
N VAL A 5 6.39 -20.34 -10.97
CA VAL A 5 7.38 -19.79 -11.88
C VAL A 5 6.98 -20.13 -13.31
N ALA A 6 6.92 -19.14 -14.19
CA ALA A 6 6.84 -19.39 -15.63
C ALA A 6 8.13 -19.02 -16.33
N LYS A 7 8.47 -19.79 -17.35
CA LYS A 7 9.66 -19.58 -18.19
C LYS A 7 9.27 -19.64 -19.67
N ILE A 8 9.91 -18.79 -20.47
CA ILE A 8 9.99 -18.95 -21.93
C ILE A 8 11.46 -19.16 -22.25
N GLY A 9 11.82 -20.41 -22.62
CA GLY A 9 13.22 -20.85 -22.68
C GLY A 9 13.86 -20.73 -21.28
N GLU A 10 14.98 -20.03 -21.17
CA GLU A 10 15.65 -19.77 -19.88
C GLU A 10 15.19 -18.49 -19.17
N LYS A 11 14.35 -17.68 -19.81
CA LYS A 11 13.89 -16.40 -19.26
C LYS A 11 12.70 -16.60 -18.31
N HIS A 12 12.84 -16.15 -17.07
CA HIS A 12 11.74 -16.11 -16.11
C HIS A 12 10.75 -15.01 -16.47
N LEU A 13 9.45 -15.35 -16.46
CA LEU A 13 8.37 -14.40 -16.59
C LEU A 13 7.84 -14.06 -15.20
N HIS A 14 7.86 -12.77 -14.85
CA HIS A 14 7.33 -12.29 -13.59
C HIS A 14 5.95 -11.68 -13.72
N GLN A 15 5.57 -11.19 -14.89
CA GLN A 15 4.29 -10.54 -15.16
C GLN A 15 3.78 -10.87 -16.57
N PHE A 16 2.46 -10.85 -16.72
CA PHE A 16 1.79 -10.87 -18.02
C PHE A 16 1.42 -9.44 -18.40
N GLU A 17 1.91 -8.91 -19.49
CA GLU A 17 1.51 -7.60 -20.01
C GLU A 17 0.02 -7.64 -20.41
N GLY A 18 -0.84 -7.12 -19.52
CA GLY A 18 -2.29 -7.05 -19.73
C GLY A 18 -3.05 -8.37 -19.64
N GLY A 19 -2.35 -9.50 -19.41
CA GLY A 19 -2.94 -10.83 -19.29
C GLY A 19 -3.11 -11.31 -17.84
N LYS A 20 -3.73 -12.51 -17.70
CA LYS A 20 -3.85 -13.25 -16.43
C LYS A 20 -3.57 -14.71 -16.69
N ALA A 21 -2.85 -15.36 -15.76
CA ALA A 21 -2.75 -16.82 -15.74
C ALA A 21 -3.97 -17.41 -15.03
N TYR A 22 -4.47 -18.51 -15.56
CA TYR A 22 -5.40 -19.39 -14.87
C TYR A 22 -4.58 -20.48 -14.18
N VAL A 23 -4.69 -20.54 -12.87
CA VAL A 23 -3.96 -21.51 -12.05
C VAL A 23 -4.96 -22.53 -11.52
N ILE A 24 -4.61 -23.82 -11.66
CA ILE A 24 -5.36 -24.94 -11.09
C ILE A 24 -4.36 -25.75 -10.28
N LEU A 25 -4.59 -25.87 -8.98
CA LEU A 25 -3.76 -26.64 -8.05
C LEU A 25 -4.57 -27.77 -7.44
N PRO A 26 -4.00 -28.93 -7.18
CA PRO A 26 -4.68 -29.98 -6.43
C PRO A 26 -4.98 -29.50 -5.02
N MET A 27 -6.15 -29.86 -4.49
CA MET A 27 -6.54 -29.58 -3.11
C MET A 27 -5.71 -30.42 -2.15
N PRO A 28 -4.95 -29.80 -1.23
CA PRO A 28 -4.26 -30.57 -0.18
C PRO A 28 -5.26 -31.36 0.67
N ASP A 29 -4.96 -32.63 0.99
CA ASP A 29 -5.87 -33.51 1.73
C ASP A 29 -6.34 -32.92 3.06
N LYS A 30 -5.46 -32.26 3.79
CA LYS A 30 -5.75 -31.60 5.06
C LYS A 30 -6.74 -30.42 4.97
N LEU A 31 -7.00 -29.93 3.75
CA LEU A 31 -7.93 -28.82 3.48
C LEU A 31 -9.24 -29.28 2.82
N LYS A 32 -9.36 -30.58 2.47
CA LYS A 32 -10.60 -31.13 1.92
C LYS A 32 -11.75 -30.96 2.92
N GLY A 33 -12.87 -30.39 2.45
CA GLY A 33 -14.05 -30.11 3.28
C GLY A 33 -13.98 -28.88 4.17
N LYS A 34 -12.90 -28.11 4.12
CA LYS A 34 -12.75 -26.86 4.85
C LYS A 34 -13.00 -25.64 3.94
N ASP A 35 -13.41 -24.53 4.52
CA ASP A 35 -13.34 -23.23 3.88
C ASP A 35 -11.87 -22.81 3.75
N ILE A 36 -11.48 -22.42 2.55
CA ILE A 36 -10.08 -22.10 2.27
C ILE A 36 -9.90 -20.64 1.83
N LEU A 37 -8.68 -20.13 1.98
CA LEU A 37 -8.22 -18.89 1.36
C LEU A 37 -7.04 -19.19 0.45
N VAL A 38 -7.02 -18.52 -0.70
CA VAL A 38 -5.82 -18.40 -1.54
C VAL A 38 -5.19 -17.05 -1.27
N ILE A 39 -3.95 -17.06 -0.82
CA ILE A 39 -3.20 -15.86 -0.43
C ILE A 39 -2.06 -15.67 -1.41
N TYR A 40 -1.88 -14.44 -1.83
CA TYR A 40 -0.72 -13.94 -2.55
C TYR A 40 0.09 -13.03 -1.63
N ILE A 41 1.41 -13.23 -1.59
CA ILE A 41 2.34 -12.36 -0.85
C ILE A 41 3.05 -11.48 -1.85
N ASP A 42 2.86 -10.16 -1.75
CA ASP A 42 3.48 -9.21 -2.67
C ASP A 42 4.93 -8.85 -2.28
N ASP A 43 5.62 -8.11 -3.16
CA ASP A 43 7.02 -7.70 -2.95
C ASP A 43 7.23 -6.83 -1.70
N ASN A 44 6.16 -6.29 -1.13
CA ASN A 44 6.19 -5.57 0.14
C ASN A 44 5.90 -6.49 1.33
N GLY A 45 5.71 -7.80 1.13
CA GLY A 45 5.36 -8.77 2.15
C GLY A 45 3.91 -8.71 2.63
N LEU A 46 3.04 -7.99 1.91
CA LEU A 46 1.62 -7.89 2.26
C LEU A 46 0.84 -9.07 1.70
N CYS A 47 0.06 -9.71 2.55
CA CYS A 47 -0.78 -10.84 2.19
C CYS A 47 -2.11 -10.36 1.60
N LYS A 48 -2.38 -10.71 0.35
CA LYS A 48 -3.63 -10.41 -0.36
C LYS A 48 -4.44 -11.68 -0.57
N ILE A 49 -5.71 -11.66 -0.18
CA ILE A 49 -6.64 -12.76 -0.43
C ILE A 49 -7.11 -12.65 -1.88
N LEU A 50 -7.02 -13.76 -2.62
CA LEU A 50 -7.45 -13.85 -4.01
C LEU A 50 -8.82 -14.51 -4.12
N ASN A 51 -9.61 -14.06 -5.09
CA ASN A 51 -10.82 -14.75 -5.49
C ASN A 51 -10.45 -16.12 -6.07
N HIS A 52 -11.09 -17.16 -5.60
CA HIS A 52 -10.85 -18.55 -6.00
C HIS A 52 -12.14 -19.33 -6.06
N SER A 53 -12.08 -20.52 -6.62
CA SER A 53 -13.17 -21.51 -6.58
C SER A 53 -12.58 -22.90 -6.37
N VAL A 54 -13.34 -23.75 -5.67
CA VAL A 54 -13.05 -25.18 -5.57
C VAL A 54 -13.83 -25.89 -6.67
N VAL A 55 -13.16 -26.70 -7.46
CA VAL A 55 -13.75 -27.49 -8.54
C VAL A 55 -13.44 -28.97 -8.36
N LYS A 56 -14.39 -29.84 -8.69
CA LYS A 56 -14.21 -31.28 -8.66
C LYS A 56 -13.97 -31.78 -10.09
N ILE A 57 -12.89 -32.50 -10.31
CA ILE A 57 -12.55 -33.13 -11.59
C ILE A 57 -12.33 -34.62 -11.32
N GLY A 58 -13.26 -35.45 -11.82
CA GLY A 58 -13.29 -36.87 -11.46
C GLY A 58 -13.57 -37.06 -9.96
N ALA A 59 -12.69 -37.78 -9.28
CA ALA A 59 -12.76 -38.02 -7.83
C ALA A 59 -12.04 -36.95 -7.00
N GLU A 60 -11.23 -36.09 -7.63
CA GLU A 60 -10.32 -35.16 -6.95
C GLU A 60 -10.86 -33.73 -6.93
N TYR A 61 -10.44 -32.97 -5.92
CA TYR A 61 -10.75 -31.54 -5.77
C TYR A 61 -9.55 -30.70 -6.15
N TYR A 62 -9.82 -29.58 -6.82
CA TYR A 62 -8.83 -28.62 -7.28
C TYR A 62 -9.24 -27.21 -6.87
N ILE A 63 -8.24 -26.37 -6.68
CA ILE A 63 -8.39 -24.94 -6.39
C ILE A 63 -8.07 -24.18 -7.66
N ARG A 64 -8.98 -23.33 -8.11
CA ARG A 64 -8.83 -22.52 -9.31
C ARG A 64 -8.85 -21.04 -8.96
N PHE A 65 -7.85 -20.29 -9.42
CA PHE A 65 -7.78 -18.84 -9.29
C PHE A 65 -7.08 -18.20 -10.50
N THR A 66 -7.11 -16.87 -10.57
CA THR A 66 -6.41 -16.11 -11.61
C THR A 66 -5.42 -15.14 -10.98
N THR A 67 -4.26 -14.98 -11.64
CA THR A 67 -3.23 -14.04 -11.21
C THR A 67 -2.61 -13.31 -12.40
N PRO A 68 -2.31 -11.99 -12.29
CA PRO A 68 -1.61 -11.24 -13.34
C PRO A 68 -0.08 -11.41 -13.29
N HIS A 69 0.44 -12.11 -12.30
CA HIS A 69 1.89 -12.31 -12.10
C HIS A 69 2.17 -13.64 -11.42
N PHE A 70 3.41 -14.09 -11.51
CA PHE A 70 3.90 -15.25 -10.79
C PHE A 70 4.61 -14.79 -9.50
N SER A 71 4.38 -15.50 -8.42
CA SER A 71 4.92 -15.21 -7.10
C SER A 71 4.63 -16.37 -6.14
N THR A 72 4.85 -16.15 -4.87
CA THR A 72 4.52 -17.08 -3.81
C THR A 72 3.03 -17.01 -3.46
N PHE A 73 2.38 -18.16 -3.49
CA PHE A 73 0.98 -18.34 -3.10
C PHE A 73 0.87 -19.33 -1.95
N ALA A 74 -0.11 -19.13 -1.09
CA ALA A 74 -0.47 -20.07 -0.05
C ALA A 74 -1.96 -20.42 -0.16
N VAL A 75 -2.28 -21.68 0.09
CA VAL A 75 -3.65 -22.15 0.33
C VAL A 75 -3.72 -22.55 1.78
N VAL A 76 -4.68 -21.98 2.51
CA VAL A 76 -4.79 -22.11 3.96
C VAL A 76 -6.25 -22.31 4.37
N ASP A 77 -6.46 -22.86 5.56
CA ASP A 77 -7.75 -22.88 6.22
C ASP A 77 -8.17 -21.44 6.56
N LYS A 78 -9.36 -21.05 6.18
CA LYS A 78 -9.88 -19.69 6.36
C LYS A 78 -9.98 -19.32 7.83
N ASP A 79 -10.57 -20.21 8.64
CA ASP A 79 -10.86 -19.91 10.05
C ASP A 79 -9.57 -19.75 10.87
N GLU A 80 -8.52 -20.53 10.51
CA GLU A 80 -7.21 -20.44 11.17
C GLU A 80 -6.41 -19.22 10.70
N ALA A 81 -6.55 -18.80 9.44
CA ALA A 81 -5.63 -17.87 8.80
C ALA A 81 -6.13 -16.42 8.77
N GLU A 82 -7.43 -16.15 8.74
CA GLU A 82 -7.97 -14.81 8.48
C GLU A 82 -7.52 -13.78 9.53
N GLY A 83 -7.57 -14.16 10.80
CA GLY A 83 -7.10 -13.30 11.90
C GLY A 83 -5.59 -13.04 11.85
N LEU A 84 -4.81 -14.09 11.58
CA LEU A 84 -3.34 -14.01 11.47
C LEU A 84 -2.90 -13.14 10.29
N ILE A 85 -3.56 -13.28 9.13
CA ILE A 85 -3.30 -12.46 7.94
C ILE A 85 -3.52 -10.97 8.26
N LYS A 86 -4.62 -10.65 8.94
CA LYS A 86 -4.95 -9.27 9.31
C LYS A 86 -3.92 -8.69 10.28
N GLU A 87 -3.50 -9.45 11.27
CA GLU A 87 -2.49 -9.05 12.24
C GLU A 87 -1.12 -8.86 11.58
N GLN A 88 -0.69 -9.80 10.75
CA GLN A 88 0.56 -9.73 9.99
C GLN A 88 0.58 -8.54 9.05
N ASN A 89 -0.49 -8.30 8.30
CA ASN A 89 -0.61 -7.13 7.43
C ASN A 89 -0.52 -5.82 8.22
N ALA A 90 -1.16 -5.73 9.40
CA ALA A 90 -1.07 -4.54 10.24
C ALA A 90 0.34 -4.28 10.76
N ALA A 91 1.05 -5.33 11.20
CA ALA A 91 2.45 -5.24 11.62
C ALA A 91 3.35 -4.80 10.46
N HIS A 92 3.19 -5.41 9.29
CA HIS A 92 3.99 -5.10 8.10
C HIS A 92 3.74 -3.69 7.57
N VAL A 93 2.48 -3.24 7.54
CA VAL A 93 2.13 -1.84 7.21
C VAL A 93 2.82 -0.86 8.16
N LYS A 94 2.92 -1.20 9.46
CA LYS A 94 3.64 -0.36 10.45
C LYS A 94 5.12 -0.25 10.13
N GLU A 95 5.78 -1.36 9.81
CA GLU A 95 7.19 -1.39 9.39
C GLU A 95 7.44 -0.62 8.10
N LEU A 96 6.60 -0.84 7.08
CA LEU A 96 6.64 -0.10 5.82
C LEU A 96 6.52 1.41 6.03
N MET A 97 5.62 1.86 6.91
CA MET A 97 5.45 3.28 7.19
C MET A 97 6.62 3.88 7.98
N GLN A 98 7.31 3.09 8.80
CA GLN A 98 8.51 3.53 9.54
C GLN A 98 9.73 3.64 8.63
N SER A 99 9.95 2.65 7.76
CA SER A 99 11.08 2.58 6.83
C SER A 99 10.89 3.45 5.58
N ALA A 100 9.66 3.73 5.18
CA ALA A 100 9.33 4.42 3.94
C ALA A 100 9.96 5.81 3.85
N LYS A 101 10.63 6.06 2.73
CA LYS A 101 11.19 7.37 2.41
C LYS A 101 10.14 8.18 1.62
N PHE A 102 9.58 9.20 2.26
CA PHE A 102 8.68 10.15 1.61
C PHE A 102 9.41 11.45 1.25
N LYS A 103 9.06 12.01 0.10
CA LYS A 103 9.49 13.35 -0.32
C LYS A 103 8.30 14.30 -0.21
N VAL A 104 8.52 15.46 0.41
CA VAL A 104 7.55 16.56 0.42
C VAL A 104 8.07 17.65 -0.50
N THR A 105 7.27 18.02 -1.48
CA THR A 105 7.61 19.09 -2.44
C THR A 105 6.63 20.24 -2.34
N THR A 106 7.08 21.44 -2.68
CA THR A 106 6.25 22.64 -2.77
C THR A 106 6.42 23.25 -4.15
N THR A 107 5.30 23.58 -4.79
CA THR A 107 5.27 24.26 -6.09
C THR A 107 4.40 25.51 -5.98
N LYS A 108 4.92 26.66 -6.37
CA LYS A 108 4.13 27.89 -6.44
C LYS A 108 3.12 27.76 -7.58
N THR A 109 1.83 27.85 -7.28
CA THR A 109 0.76 27.72 -8.28
C THR A 109 0.17 29.05 -8.68
N SER A 110 0.34 30.09 -7.83
CA SER A 110 -0.02 31.48 -8.13
C SER A 110 0.72 32.45 -7.19
N LYS A 111 0.50 33.76 -7.37
CA LYS A 111 1.03 34.78 -6.43
C LYS A 111 0.55 34.58 -4.98
N LYS A 112 -0.54 33.83 -4.76
CA LYS A 112 -1.17 33.63 -3.43
C LYS A 112 -1.26 32.18 -3.00
N SER A 113 -0.77 31.21 -3.77
CA SER A 113 -0.96 29.79 -3.47
C SER A 113 0.27 28.92 -3.71
N VAL A 114 0.42 27.92 -2.87
CA VAL A 114 1.49 26.91 -2.93
C VAL A 114 0.86 25.52 -2.88
N LYS A 115 1.13 24.69 -3.88
CA LYS A 115 0.81 23.25 -3.86
C LYS A 115 1.85 22.54 -3.02
N VAL A 116 1.41 21.79 -2.02
CA VAL A 116 2.23 20.88 -1.22
C VAL A 116 1.88 19.47 -1.62
N GLN A 117 2.87 18.66 -1.94
CA GLN A 117 2.68 17.29 -2.41
C GLN A 117 3.61 16.31 -1.69
N VAL A 118 3.08 15.13 -1.37
CA VAL A 118 3.81 13.99 -0.79
C VAL A 118 3.94 12.91 -1.84
N ALA A 119 5.14 12.39 -2.03
CA ALA A 119 5.41 11.24 -2.89
C ALA A 119 6.26 10.22 -2.12
N ALA A 120 5.96 8.93 -2.29
CA ALA A 120 6.83 7.85 -1.81
C ALA A 120 8.04 7.73 -2.75
N LYS A 121 9.23 7.50 -2.17
CA LYS A 121 10.47 7.28 -2.92
C LYS A 121 10.83 5.80 -3.02
N SER A 122 10.45 5.00 -2.02
CA SER A 122 10.91 3.62 -1.84
C SER A 122 10.13 2.60 -2.68
N SER A 123 8.85 2.84 -2.96
CA SER A 123 8.03 1.99 -3.83
C SER A 123 6.90 2.82 -4.43
N LYS A 124 6.71 2.70 -5.75
CA LYS A 124 5.61 3.39 -6.45
C LYS A 124 4.24 2.78 -6.11
N THR A 125 4.21 1.50 -5.79
CA THR A 125 2.98 0.71 -5.56
C THR A 125 2.56 0.64 -4.09
N MET A 126 3.49 0.83 -3.14
CA MET A 126 3.26 0.64 -1.70
C MET A 126 1.95 1.25 -1.18
N ILE A 127 1.62 2.49 -1.57
CA ILE A 127 0.38 3.14 -1.12
C ILE A 127 -0.86 2.52 -1.75
N SER A 128 -0.78 2.08 -3.01
CA SER A 128 -1.88 1.36 -3.68
C SER A 128 -2.07 -0.02 -3.08
N ASP A 129 -0.98 -0.71 -2.75
CA ASP A 129 -1.01 -2.05 -2.15
C ASP A 129 -1.64 -2.01 -0.75
N ILE A 130 -1.23 -1.05 0.10
CA ILE A 130 -1.86 -0.82 1.39
C ILE A 130 -3.38 -0.55 1.25
N LYS A 131 -3.78 0.25 0.27
CA LYS A 131 -5.20 0.53 0.01
C LYS A 131 -5.96 -0.70 -0.49
N SER A 132 -5.36 -1.55 -1.31
CA SER A 132 -5.98 -2.78 -1.81
C SER A 132 -6.32 -3.78 -0.71
N LEU A 133 -5.66 -3.69 0.45
CA LEU A 133 -5.98 -4.45 1.66
C LEU A 133 -7.13 -3.85 2.50
N GLY A 134 -7.82 -2.82 1.99
CA GLY A 134 -8.92 -2.16 2.70
C GLY A 134 -8.51 -1.05 3.65
N TYR A 135 -7.21 -0.76 3.80
CA TYR A 135 -6.76 0.34 4.65
C TYR A 135 -7.06 1.71 4.03
N THR A 136 -7.44 2.66 4.88
CA THR A 136 -7.61 4.05 4.48
C THR A 136 -6.30 4.83 4.69
N VAL A 137 -5.82 5.48 3.62
CA VAL A 137 -4.60 6.31 3.68
C VAL A 137 -4.98 7.79 3.67
N LYS A 138 -4.49 8.54 4.67
CA LYS A 138 -4.66 9.99 4.79
C LYS A 138 -3.30 10.68 4.90
N TYR A 139 -3.27 11.95 4.52
CA TYR A 139 -2.08 12.81 4.53
C TYR A 139 -2.32 13.99 5.44
N GLN A 140 -1.40 14.26 6.35
CA GLN A 140 -1.42 15.46 7.18
C GLN A 140 -0.38 16.46 6.67
N PHE A 141 -0.82 17.70 6.49
CA PHE A 141 0.00 18.80 6.02
C PHE A 141 0.12 19.86 7.11
N TYR A 142 1.33 20.28 7.38
CA TYR A 142 1.67 21.25 8.42
C TYR A 142 2.41 22.43 7.81
N ARG A 143 2.32 23.59 8.46
CA ARG A 143 3.00 24.82 8.05
C ARG A 143 3.59 25.56 9.24
N SER A 144 4.73 26.19 9.02
CA SER A 144 5.35 27.15 9.94
C SER A 144 5.95 28.32 9.18
N THR A 145 6.17 29.43 9.89
CA THR A 145 7.01 30.54 9.44
C THR A 145 8.46 30.35 9.87
N LYS A 146 8.75 29.42 10.77
CA LYS A 146 10.09 29.04 11.24
C LYS A 146 10.48 27.71 10.58
N LYS A 147 11.75 27.53 10.18
CA LYS A 147 12.24 26.34 9.49
C LYS A 147 12.18 25.08 10.36
N THR A 148 12.49 25.21 11.63
CA THR A 148 12.69 24.06 12.53
C THR A 148 11.56 23.85 13.54
N ALA A 149 10.73 24.86 13.82
CA ALA A 149 9.75 24.83 14.90
C ALA A 149 8.40 25.47 14.50
N GLY A 150 7.41 25.38 15.42
CA GLY A 150 6.13 26.08 15.28
C GLY A 150 5.21 25.58 14.18
N TYR A 151 5.32 24.30 13.80
CA TYR A 151 4.47 23.70 12.78
C TYR A 151 3.05 23.46 13.30
N LYS A 152 2.08 24.06 12.63
CA LYS A 152 0.66 23.85 12.90
C LYS A 152 0.02 23.01 11.81
N LEU A 153 -0.87 22.09 12.17
CA LEU A 153 -1.64 21.29 11.22
C LEU A 153 -2.54 22.22 10.40
N LEU A 154 -2.47 22.12 9.09
CA LEU A 154 -3.32 22.84 8.16
C LEU A 154 -4.48 22.01 7.65
N LYS A 155 -4.20 20.75 7.29
CA LYS A 155 -5.17 19.86 6.67
C LYS A 155 -4.81 18.40 6.85
N THR A 156 -5.86 17.58 7.05
CA THR A 156 -5.84 16.14 6.81
C THR A 156 -6.67 15.86 5.55
N SER A 157 -6.14 15.04 4.62
CA SER A 157 -6.75 14.79 3.32
C SER A 157 -6.50 13.36 2.86
N SER A 158 -7.42 12.77 2.10
CA SER A 158 -7.20 11.52 1.36
C SER A 158 -6.33 11.71 0.11
N LYS A 159 -6.19 12.95 -0.39
CA LYS A 159 -5.32 13.31 -1.51
C LYS A 159 -3.89 13.56 -1.01
N ASN A 160 -2.89 13.06 -1.75
CA ASN A 160 -1.47 13.25 -1.45
C ASN A 160 -0.95 14.67 -1.68
N SER A 161 -1.82 15.59 -2.02
CA SER A 161 -1.49 17.00 -2.20
C SER A 161 -2.63 17.92 -1.76
N PHE A 162 -2.25 19.15 -1.42
CA PHE A 162 -3.23 20.20 -1.19
C PHE A 162 -2.67 21.57 -1.59
N ILE A 163 -3.56 22.54 -1.86
CA ILE A 163 -3.19 23.91 -2.21
C ILE A 163 -3.36 24.79 -0.95
N SER A 164 -2.24 25.32 -0.46
CA SER A 164 -2.22 26.28 0.64
C SER A 164 -2.49 27.68 0.12
N THR A 165 -3.67 28.23 0.43
CA THR A 165 -4.11 29.57 -0.01
C THR A 165 -4.07 30.61 1.09
N LYS A 166 -3.90 30.22 2.36
CA LYS A 166 -3.86 31.13 3.52
C LYS A 166 -2.41 31.52 3.86
N GLY A 167 -2.18 32.80 4.16
CA GLY A 167 -0.89 33.34 4.61
C GLY A 167 -0.63 34.77 4.12
N THR A 168 0.34 35.44 4.70
CA THR A 168 0.74 36.81 4.37
C THR A 168 1.55 36.85 3.09
N LYS A 169 1.24 37.79 2.17
CA LYS A 169 1.99 38.02 0.93
C LYS A 169 3.47 38.35 1.24
N GLY A 170 4.38 37.80 0.43
CA GLY A 170 5.81 38.00 0.59
C GLY A 170 6.47 37.18 1.71
N ARG A 171 5.71 36.63 2.64
CA ARG A 171 6.25 35.84 3.75
C ARG A 171 6.64 34.43 3.31
N LYS A 172 7.80 33.95 3.77
CA LYS A 172 8.27 32.59 3.54
C LYS A 172 7.61 31.61 4.51
N TYR A 173 7.13 30.49 3.98
CA TYR A 173 6.54 29.40 4.76
C TYR A 173 7.25 28.10 4.51
N TYR A 174 7.38 27.30 5.55
CA TYR A 174 7.94 25.95 5.54
C TYR A 174 6.80 24.94 5.75
N TYR A 175 6.88 23.82 5.04
CA TYR A 175 5.86 22.80 5.08
C TYR A 175 6.45 21.48 5.53
N LYS A 176 5.69 20.73 6.31
CA LYS A 176 5.92 19.33 6.65
C LYS A 176 4.69 18.51 6.28
N ALA A 177 4.89 17.23 6.03
CA ALA A 177 3.79 16.30 5.84
C ALA A 177 4.15 14.91 6.35
N ARG A 178 3.12 14.12 6.64
CA ARG A 178 3.24 12.70 6.95
C ARG A 178 2.06 11.93 6.38
N VAL A 179 2.23 10.63 6.25
CA VAL A 179 1.21 9.67 5.84
C VAL A 179 0.67 8.96 7.07
N LEU A 180 -0.64 8.73 7.11
CA LEU A 180 -1.36 8.00 8.15
C LEU A 180 -2.11 6.85 7.47
N VAL A 181 -2.11 5.68 8.10
CA VAL A 181 -2.85 4.50 7.66
C VAL A 181 -3.83 4.09 8.74
N TYR A 182 -5.09 3.88 8.35
CA TYR A 182 -6.18 3.51 9.24
C TYR A 182 -6.83 2.19 8.81
N ASP A 183 -7.19 1.37 9.79
CA ASP A 183 -8.16 0.28 9.66
C ASP A 183 -9.49 0.79 10.24
N GLY A 184 -10.46 1.08 9.38
CA GLY A 184 -11.65 1.81 9.79
C GLY A 184 -11.32 3.17 10.42
N SER A 185 -11.65 3.32 11.70
CA SER A 185 -11.33 4.51 12.50
C SER A 185 -10.00 4.40 13.26
N LYS A 186 -9.44 3.19 13.41
CA LYS A 186 -8.22 2.92 14.19
C LYS A 186 -6.97 3.30 13.40
N LEU A 187 -6.11 4.15 13.98
CA LEU A 187 -4.79 4.45 13.40
C LEU A 187 -3.87 3.23 13.57
N VAL A 188 -3.48 2.62 12.45
CA VAL A 188 -2.58 1.45 12.42
C VAL A 188 -1.13 1.88 12.32
N ALA A 189 -0.82 2.84 11.43
CA ALA A 189 0.54 3.25 11.18
C ALA A 189 0.65 4.73 10.77
N ARG A 190 1.84 5.29 10.97
CA ARG A 190 2.19 6.64 10.50
C ARG A 190 3.63 6.71 10.05
N SER A 191 3.90 7.45 8.99
CA SER A 191 5.26 7.75 8.58
C SER A 191 5.90 8.82 9.48
N ALA A 192 7.22 8.94 9.41
CA ALA A 192 7.93 10.09 9.96
C ALA A 192 7.41 11.40 9.34
N LEU A 193 7.43 12.48 10.12
CA LEU A 193 7.09 13.82 9.65
C LEU A 193 8.24 14.36 8.79
N LYS A 194 8.01 14.50 7.48
CA LYS A 194 9.03 14.96 6.53
C LYS A 194 8.83 16.42 6.16
N GLN A 195 9.92 17.16 6.09
CA GLN A 195 9.94 18.57 5.71
C GLN A 195 10.25 18.71 4.21
N CYS A 196 9.65 19.70 3.55
CA CYS A 196 10.07 20.08 2.20
C CYS A 196 11.48 20.70 2.23
N SER A 197 12.27 20.46 1.15
CA SER A 197 13.66 20.90 1.07
C SER A 197 13.78 22.44 1.08
N TYR A 198 12.78 23.14 0.54
CA TYR A 198 12.79 24.59 0.42
C TYR A 198 11.50 25.20 0.98
N GLY A 199 11.64 26.35 1.64
CA GLY A 199 10.48 27.17 1.99
C GLY A 199 9.92 27.86 0.73
N ALA A 200 8.61 27.98 0.64
CA ALA A 200 7.94 28.68 -0.44
C ALA A 200 7.51 30.10 0.00
N ARG A 201 7.76 31.10 -0.86
CA ARG A 201 7.23 32.46 -0.67
C ARG A 201 5.87 32.58 -1.37
N ARG A 202 4.94 33.24 -0.70
CA ARG A 202 3.62 33.56 -1.24
C ARG A 202 3.58 34.96 -1.80
#